data_0f1cd1b46437b041aeeaaa72b6acd180
#
_entry.id   0f1cd1b46437b041aeeaaa72b6acd180
#
_cell.length_a   1.000
_cell.length_b   1.000
_cell.length_c   1.000
_cell.angle_alpha   90.00
_cell.angle_beta   90.00
_cell.angle_gamma   90.00
#
_symmetry.space_group_name_H-M   'P 1'
#
loop_
_entity.id
_entity.type
_entity.pdbx_description
1 polymer ?
#
loop_
_entity_poly.entity_id
_entity_poly.type
_entity_poly.pdbx_seq_one_letter_code
_entity_poly.pdbx_strand_id
1 'polypeptide(L)'
;MRGYNTFANRGRDFEEFVIQVNDLYTRSGKAVVYKVPTEFLPIRDSTGQIKSCKVEHKSCVDFLGRYNSTPVAVEAKQTHTGRVDFDAVQPHQAAFLDAWTTDKAV
;
A
#
# COMPACT_ATOMS: atom_id res chain seq x y z
N MET A 1 -0.08 17.98 18.82
CA MET A 1 0.60 18.57 17.66
C MET A 1 1.45 17.49 16.97
N ARG A 2 1.22 17.27 15.69
CA ARG A 2 2.06 16.33 14.95
C ARG A 2 3.47 16.90 14.81
N GLY A 3 4.47 16.02 14.95
CA GLY A 3 5.85 16.40 14.70
C GLY A 3 6.11 16.65 13.22
N TYR A 4 7.35 16.83 12.88
CA TYR A 4 7.76 17.18 11.51
C TYR A 4 7.27 16.17 10.48
N ASN A 5 6.73 16.69 9.38
CA ASN A 5 6.37 15.88 8.23
C ASN A 5 7.64 15.46 7.49
N THR A 6 8.19 14.31 7.88
CA THR A 6 9.21 13.64 7.09
C THR A 6 8.57 12.94 5.88
N PHE A 7 9.37 12.53 4.91
CA PHE A 7 8.87 11.76 3.77
C PHE A 7 8.11 10.50 4.20
N ALA A 8 8.63 9.82 5.23
CA ALA A 8 7.99 8.61 5.75
C ALA A 8 6.63 8.93 6.38
N ASN A 9 6.53 10.03 7.12
CA ASN A 9 5.27 10.47 7.74
C ASN A 9 4.24 10.90 6.71
N ARG A 10 4.66 11.56 5.63
CA ARG A 10 3.76 11.95 4.54
C ARG A 10 3.16 10.73 3.85
N GLY A 11 3.96 9.70 3.56
CA GLY A 11 3.48 8.48 2.97
C GLY A 11 2.47 7.76 3.86
N ARG A 12 2.73 7.74 5.16
CA ARG A 12 1.81 7.17 6.15
C ARG A 12 0.50 7.93 6.22
N ASP A 13 0.55 9.27 6.25
CA ASP A 13 -0.64 10.12 6.30
C ASP A 13 -1.51 9.91 5.06
N PHE A 14 -0.91 9.78 3.89
CA PHE A 14 -1.63 9.50 2.66
C PHE A 14 -2.29 8.11 2.69
N GLU A 15 -1.59 7.09 3.13
CA GLU A 15 -2.16 5.75 3.28
C GLU A 15 -3.34 5.75 4.26
N GLU A 16 -3.22 6.42 5.39
CA GLU A 16 -4.31 6.55 6.36
C GLU A 16 -5.53 7.23 5.76
N PHE A 17 -5.31 8.28 4.97
CA PHE A 17 -6.39 8.95 4.26
C PHE A 17 -7.10 8.01 3.29
N VAL A 18 -6.35 7.23 2.52
CA VAL A 18 -6.92 6.25 1.59
C VAL A 18 -7.71 5.18 2.35
N ILE A 19 -7.21 4.71 3.47
CA ILE A 19 -7.92 3.74 4.32
C ILE A 19 -9.25 4.31 4.80
N GLN A 20 -9.27 5.56 5.24
CA GLN A 20 -10.51 6.21 5.70
C GLN A 20 -11.54 6.33 4.58
N VAL A 21 -11.10 6.72 3.39
CA VAL A 21 -11.99 6.80 2.21
C VAL A 21 -12.53 5.42 1.84
N ASN A 22 -11.69 4.41 1.88
CA ASN A 22 -12.09 3.03 1.59
C ASN A 22 -13.11 2.51 2.62
N ASP A 23 -12.97 2.89 3.89
CA ASP A 23 -13.96 2.54 4.91
C ASP A 23 -15.33 3.14 4.62
N LEU A 24 -15.38 4.38 4.14
CA LEU A 24 -16.63 5.02 3.73
C LEU A 24 -17.28 4.28 2.57
N TYR A 25 -16.51 3.87 1.57
CA TYR A 25 -17.03 3.08 0.46
C TYR A 25 -17.55 1.72 0.92
N THR A 26 -16.87 1.08 1.85
CA THR A 26 -17.30 -0.19 2.42
C THR A 26 -18.66 -0.05 3.14
N ARG A 27 -18.81 1.00 3.94
CA ARG A 27 -20.08 1.28 4.65
C ARG A 27 -21.23 1.54 3.69
N SER A 28 -20.98 2.16 2.56
CA SER A 28 -22.01 2.42 1.55
C SER A 28 -22.27 1.23 0.62
N GLY A 29 -21.50 0.14 0.75
CA GLY A 29 -21.63 -1.05 -0.08
C GLY A 29 -21.07 -0.93 -1.49
N LYS A 30 -20.44 0.19 -1.82
CA LYS A 30 -19.90 0.43 -3.18
C LYS A 30 -18.63 -0.34 -3.46
N ALA A 31 -17.77 -0.48 -2.46
CA ALA A 31 -16.46 -1.09 -2.63
C ALA A 31 -16.02 -1.76 -1.33
N VAL A 32 -15.19 -2.77 -1.46
CA VAL A 32 -14.43 -3.33 -0.35
C VAL A 32 -12.98 -3.36 -0.79
N VAL A 33 -12.15 -2.55 -0.17
CA VAL A 33 -10.72 -2.43 -0.50
C VAL A 33 -9.93 -2.59 0.78
N TYR A 34 -9.02 -3.55 0.78
CA TYR A 34 -8.30 -3.98 1.96
C TYR A 34 -6.81 -3.69 1.81
N LYS A 35 -6.21 -3.15 2.87
CA LYS A 35 -4.77 -2.90 2.93
C LYS A 35 -4.01 -4.22 2.95
N VAL A 36 -3.07 -4.38 2.02
CA VAL A 36 -2.17 -5.54 1.98
C VAL A 36 -1.04 -5.31 2.97
N PRO A 37 -0.88 -6.17 3.99
CA PRO A 37 0.19 -5.98 4.96
C PRO A 37 1.56 -6.31 4.37
N THR A 38 2.59 -5.63 4.89
CA THR A 38 3.98 -5.97 4.59
C THR A 38 4.50 -6.93 5.66
N GLU A 39 5.08 -8.06 5.24
CA GLU A 39 5.67 -9.02 6.15
C GLU A 39 7.06 -8.57 6.59
N PHE A 40 7.28 -8.57 7.91
CA PHE A 40 8.58 -8.25 8.50
C PHE A 40 9.12 -9.44 9.28
N LEU A 41 10.41 -9.71 9.10
CA LEU A 41 11.12 -10.68 9.90
C LEU A 41 11.88 -9.94 11.01
N PRO A 42 11.57 -10.22 12.29
CA PRO A 42 12.31 -9.58 13.38
C PRO A 42 13.74 -10.12 13.45
N ILE A 43 14.68 -9.22 13.66
CA ILE A 43 16.09 -9.56 13.89
C ILE A 43 16.35 -9.37 15.38
N ARG A 44 16.73 -10.45 16.06
CA ARG A 44 16.95 -10.46 17.51
C ARG A 44 18.43 -10.37 17.82
N ASP A 45 18.76 -9.78 18.98
CA ASP A 45 20.11 -9.77 19.51
C ASP A 45 20.38 -11.06 20.32
N SER A 46 21.57 -11.13 20.92
CA SER A 46 21.98 -12.30 21.73
C SER A 46 21.11 -12.51 22.97
N THR A 47 20.37 -11.49 23.43
CA THR A 47 19.50 -11.59 24.59
C THR A 47 18.07 -12.00 24.21
N GLY A 48 17.78 -12.14 22.92
CA GLY A 48 16.45 -12.46 22.42
C GLY A 48 15.55 -11.26 22.18
N GLN A 49 16.01 -10.06 22.47
CA GLN A 49 15.25 -8.84 22.23
C GLN A 49 15.28 -8.46 20.75
N ILE A 50 14.16 -7.89 20.27
CA ILE A 50 14.09 -7.42 18.89
C ILE A 50 14.95 -6.17 18.74
N LYS A 51 15.97 -6.28 17.90
CA LYS A 51 16.93 -5.23 17.60
C LYS A 51 16.49 -4.40 16.40
N SER A 52 15.93 -5.05 15.40
CA SER A 52 15.45 -4.44 14.17
C SER A 52 14.50 -5.39 13.45
N CYS A 53 13.93 -4.94 12.32
CA CYS A 53 13.13 -5.79 11.44
C CYS A 53 13.59 -5.61 10.01
N LYS A 54 13.49 -6.67 9.22
CA LYS A 54 13.69 -6.59 7.77
C LYS A 54 12.42 -7.02 7.06
N VAL A 55 12.23 -6.52 5.84
CA VAL A 55 11.12 -6.95 4.98
C VAL A 55 11.45 -8.36 4.49
N GLU A 56 10.62 -9.34 4.84
CA GLU A 56 10.80 -10.71 4.36
C GLU A 56 10.29 -10.85 2.93
N HIS A 57 9.10 -10.32 2.68
CA HIS A 57 8.51 -10.30 1.34
C HIS A 57 7.99 -8.91 1.04
N LYS A 58 8.27 -8.42 -0.16
CA LYS A 58 7.71 -7.16 -0.63
C LYS A 58 6.23 -7.36 -0.96
N SER A 59 5.40 -6.45 -0.49
CA SER A 59 3.97 -6.46 -0.84
C SER A 59 3.78 -6.27 -2.34
N CYS A 60 2.80 -6.98 -2.90
CA CYS A 60 2.49 -6.88 -4.33
C CYS A 60 1.98 -5.48 -4.71
N VAL A 61 1.02 -4.97 -3.96
CA VAL A 61 0.46 -3.62 -4.06
C VAL A 61 -0.04 -3.21 -2.68
N ASP A 62 -0.46 -1.96 -2.53
CA ASP A 62 -0.91 -1.45 -1.24
C ASP A 62 -2.31 -1.96 -0.85
N PHE A 63 -3.20 -2.12 -1.82
CA PHE A 63 -4.59 -2.49 -1.56
C PHE A 63 -5.10 -3.48 -2.60
N LEU A 64 -5.94 -4.40 -2.15
CA LEU A 64 -6.70 -5.33 -3.01
C LEU A 64 -8.16 -5.31 -2.59
N GLY A 65 -9.04 -5.47 -3.56
CA GLY A 65 -10.47 -5.52 -3.27
C GLY A 65 -11.34 -5.52 -4.51
N ARG A 66 -12.54 -4.98 -4.36
CA ARG A 66 -13.50 -4.82 -5.45
C ARG A 66 -14.17 -3.45 -5.39
N TYR A 67 -14.53 -2.94 -6.53
CA TYR A 67 -15.42 -1.80 -6.69
C TYR A 67 -16.65 -2.29 -7.46
N ASN A 68 -17.82 -2.25 -6.82
CA ASN A 68 -19.00 -3.01 -7.27
C ASN A 68 -18.61 -4.48 -7.46
N SER A 69 -18.68 -5.00 -8.69
CA SER A 69 -18.28 -6.37 -9.01
C SER A 69 -16.92 -6.48 -9.69
N THR A 70 -16.21 -5.37 -9.82
CA THR A 70 -14.92 -5.32 -10.51
C THR A 70 -13.78 -5.53 -9.51
N PRO A 71 -12.94 -6.57 -9.65
CA PRO A 71 -11.73 -6.70 -8.84
C PRO A 71 -10.77 -5.55 -9.11
N VAL A 72 -10.20 -5.00 -8.04
CA VAL A 72 -9.27 -3.86 -8.15
C VAL A 72 -7.99 -4.14 -7.35
N ALA A 73 -6.87 -3.71 -7.91
CA ALA A 73 -5.57 -3.67 -7.23
C ALA A 73 -5.07 -2.23 -7.30
N VAL A 74 -4.70 -1.67 -6.15
CA VAL A 74 -4.38 -0.25 -6.06
C VAL A 74 -3.00 -0.09 -5.44
N GLU A 75 -2.16 0.64 -6.14
CA GLU A 75 -0.88 1.13 -5.61
C GLU A 75 -0.99 2.62 -5.39
N ALA A 76 -0.81 3.05 -4.14
CA ALA A 76 -0.89 4.46 -3.77
C ALA A 76 0.49 5.09 -3.83
N LYS A 77 0.61 6.18 -4.58
CA LYS A 77 1.84 6.96 -4.70
C LYS A 77 1.56 8.42 -4.41
N GLN A 78 2.46 9.04 -3.67
CA GLN A 78 2.41 10.46 -3.38
C GLN A 78 3.61 11.15 -4.02
N THR A 79 3.39 12.32 -4.62
CA THR A 79 4.44 13.10 -5.24
C THR A 79 4.40 14.56 -4.77
N HIS A 80 5.54 15.20 -4.72
CA HIS A 80 5.66 16.62 -4.40
C HIS A 80 5.68 17.53 -5.62
N THR A 81 5.88 16.94 -6.80
CA THR A 81 6.12 17.70 -8.03
C THR A 81 4.88 17.80 -8.91
N GLY A 82 3.77 17.19 -8.48
CA GLY A 82 2.54 17.14 -9.27
C GLY A 82 2.59 16.12 -10.43
N ARG A 83 3.65 15.34 -10.54
CA ARG A 83 3.76 14.26 -11.52
C ARG A 83 4.39 13.03 -10.87
N VAL A 84 4.10 11.86 -11.43
CA VAL A 84 4.66 10.59 -11.00
C VAL A 84 5.67 10.12 -12.06
N ASP A 85 6.92 9.90 -11.63
CA ASP A 85 7.95 9.37 -12.49
C ASP A 85 7.77 7.86 -12.68
N PHE A 86 8.22 7.32 -13.81
CA PHE A 86 8.07 5.89 -14.11
C PHE A 86 8.74 4.99 -13.07
N ASP A 87 9.88 5.40 -12.51
CA ASP A 87 10.60 4.64 -11.51
C ASP A 87 9.99 4.74 -10.11
N ALA A 88 8.95 5.56 -9.91
CA ALA A 88 8.19 5.58 -8.66
C ALA A 88 7.45 4.26 -8.43
N VAL A 89 7.08 3.56 -9.50
CA VAL A 89 6.50 2.22 -9.43
C VAL A 89 7.64 1.20 -9.55
N GLN A 90 7.83 0.41 -8.49
CA GLN A 90 8.92 -0.57 -8.47
C GLN A 90 8.64 -1.73 -9.41
N PRO A 91 9.69 -2.41 -9.94
CA PRO A 91 9.50 -3.48 -10.92
C PRO A 91 8.56 -4.60 -10.46
N HIS A 92 8.61 -5.01 -9.19
CA HIS A 92 7.72 -6.06 -8.68
C HIS A 92 6.26 -5.60 -8.63
N GLN A 93 6.01 -4.32 -8.39
CA GLN A 93 4.67 -3.74 -8.41
C GLN A 93 4.12 -3.68 -9.84
N ALA A 94 4.93 -3.23 -10.78
CA ALA A 94 4.55 -3.19 -12.19
C ALA A 94 4.25 -4.59 -12.73
N ALA A 95 5.09 -5.57 -12.41
CA ALA A 95 4.88 -6.95 -12.82
C ALA A 95 3.57 -7.52 -12.24
N PHE A 96 3.28 -7.23 -10.98
CA PHE A 96 2.02 -7.66 -10.36
C PHE A 96 0.81 -7.03 -11.04
N LEU A 97 0.85 -5.71 -11.27
CA LEU A 97 -0.26 -4.99 -11.89
C LEU A 97 -0.52 -5.47 -13.31
N ASP A 98 0.53 -5.74 -14.08
CA ASP A 98 0.40 -6.30 -15.43
C ASP A 98 -0.25 -7.67 -15.40
N ALA A 99 0.15 -8.52 -14.47
CA ALA A 99 -0.43 -9.86 -14.33
C ALA A 99 -1.87 -9.82 -13.82
N TRP A 100 -2.19 -8.85 -12.97
CA TRP A 100 -3.53 -8.68 -12.40
C TRP A 100 -4.53 -8.19 -13.44
N THR A 101 -4.12 -7.26 -14.29
CA THR A 101 -5.04 -6.53 -15.18
C THR A 101 -5.56 -7.43 -16.28
N THR A 102 -6.88 -7.50 -16.39
CA THR A 102 -7.59 -8.23 -17.45
C THR A 102 -8.71 -7.33 -17.98
N ASP A 103 -9.57 -7.87 -18.85
CA ASP A 103 -10.78 -7.16 -19.28
C ASP A 103 -11.82 -7.00 -18.16
N LYS A 104 -11.66 -7.71 -17.04
CA LYS A 104 -12.60 -7.70 -15.90
C LYS A 104 -11.98 -7.17 -14.61
N ALA A 105 -10.66 -7.12 -14.50
CA ALA A 105 -9.92 -6.70 -13.31
C ALA A 105 -9.04 -5.48 -13.61
N VAL A 106 -9.07 -4.52 -12.70
CA VAL A 106 -8.34 -3.27 -12.80
C VAL A 106 -7.32 -3.15 -11.68
#